data_40949163a5b3122924d5f722368b6027
#
_entry.id   40949163a5b3122924d5f722368b6027
#
_cell.length_a   1.000
_cell.length_b   1.000
_cell.length_c   1.000
_cell.angle_alpha   90.00
_cell.angle_beta   90.00
_cell.angle_gamma   90.00
#
_symmetry.space_group_name_H-M   'P 1'
#
loop_
_entity.id
_entity.type
_entity.pdbx_description
1 polymer ?
#
loop_
_entity_poly.entity_id
_entity_poly.type
_entity_poly.pdbx_seq_one_letter_code
_entity_poly.pdbx_strand_id
1 'polypeptide(L)'
;MLLRQLAGSPDFTEDTMIVIGHRGAAGYRPEHTLASYELAARLGADFLEPDLVVTSDGVLVCRHEPEIADTTDVASHPEFASRRTTKMLDGEAVTGWFTEDFTLAELKTLAAVERLPHIRQHNTLFNGRYEIPTFQEMLDLRARLSDELGRELGVYPETKHPTFFRNAGLSLEPRLLEALRRHRLNRSDAPVFVQSFEVTSLTQLREAGLRTRSVQLLAASGAPFDTVAAGCGPTYAELSTPEGLRAVARYAQGIGPDKLQVIPHQADGTLGCPTTLVTDAHHAGLVVHPYTFRAENTFLPVDYRSSAVPTDHGRAIDEQITYLRAGLDGLFTDQADIGVVARATALAGG
;
A
#
# COMPACT_ATOMS: atom_id res chain seq x y z
N MET A 1 -35.96 4.37 -22.55
CA MET A 1 -36.08 4.93 -21.20
C MET A 1 -35.80 3.84 -20.15
N LEU A 2 -34.73 3.00 -20.33
CA LEU A 2 -34.42 1.84 -19.45
C LEU A 2 -32.91 1.59 -19.27
N LEU A 3 -32.05 2.62 -19.40
CA LEU A 3 -30.58 2.51 -19.26
C LEU A 3 -29.98 3.51 -18.24
N ARG A 4 -30.77 3.98 -17.27
CA ARG A 4 -30.32 4.94 -16.26
C ARG A 4 -30.42 4.45 -14.79
N GLN A 5 -30.51 3.14 -14.56
CA GLN A 5 -30.70 2.60 -13.19
C GLN A 5 -29.57 1.67 -12.72
N LEU A 6 -28.36 1.71 -13.33
CA LEU A 6 -27.18 0.94 -12.85
C LEU A 6 -25.97 1.81 -12.48
N ALA A 7 -26.16 3.12 -12.29
CA ALA A 7 -25.11 4.01 -11.79
C ALA A 7 -25.41 4.49 -10.37
N GLY A 8 -25.60 3.55 -9.45
CA GLY A 8 -25.39 3.79 -8.04
C GLY A 8 -23.89 3.77 -7.78
N SER A 9 -23.32 4.86 -7.22
CA SER A 9 -22.00 4.79 -6.59
C SER A 9 -22.02 3.58 -5.66
N PRO A 10 -21.02 2.69 -5.67
CA PRO A 10 -20.97 1.66 -4.65
C PRO A 10 -20.90 2.39 -3.30
N ASP A 11 -21.95 2.32 -2.51
CA ASP A 11 -21.84 2.56 -1.09
C ASP A 11 -20.77 1.57 -0.63
N PHE A 12 -19.59 2.07 -0.19
CA PHE A 12 -18.60 1.25 0.47
C PHE A 12 -19.16 0.88 1.85
N THR A 13 -20.19 0.03 1.84
CA THR A 13 -20.82 -0.54 3.03
C THR A 13 -19.87 -1.58 3.62
N GLU A 14 -20.00 -1.86 4.89
CA GLU A 14 -19.19 -2.86 5.63
C GLU A 14 -19.19 -4.26 5.00
N ASP A 15 -20.07 -4.54 4.05
CA ASP A 15 -20.22 -5.82 3.35
C ASP A 15 -19.47 -5.90 2.00
N THR A 16 -18.67 -4.90 1.61
CA THR A 16 -18.03 -4.87 0.29
C THR A 16 -16.54 -5.20 0.40
N MET A 17 -16.14 -6.41 -0.06
CA MET A 17 -14.74 -6.77 -0.23
C MET A 17 -14.08 -5.84 -1.25
N ILE A 18 -13.00 -5.13 -0.88
CA ILE A 18 -12.30 -4.19 -1.76
C ILE A 18 -11.02 -4.77 -2.34
N VAL A 19 -10.71 -4.38 -3.59
CA VAL A 19 -9.43 -4.68 -4.25
C VAL A 19 -8.57 -3.41 -4.28
N ILE A 20 -7.41 -3.48 -3.65
CA ILE A 20 -6.47 -2.36 -3.52
C ILE A 20 -5.30 -2.62 -4.44
N GLY A 21 -5.10 -1.75 -5.44
CA GLY A 21 -3.95 -1.79 -6.36
C GLY A 21 -2.70 -1.30 -5.65
N HIS A 22 -1.90 -2.26 -5.15
CA HIS A 22 -0.69 -2.03 -4.37
C HIS A 22 0.39 -1.36 -5.22
N ARG A 23 0.73 -0.11 -4.90
CA ARG A 23 1.61 0.78 -5.67
C ARG A 23 1.14 0.96 -7.13
N GLY A 24 -0.16 0.84 -7.33
CA GLY A 24 -0.83 0.74 -8.62
C GLY A 24 -0.97 -0.70 -9.10
N ALA A 25 -0.61 -0.98 -10.35
CA ALA A 25 -0.51 -2.32 -10.95
C ALA A 25 0.97 -2.73 -11.03
N ALA A 26 1.64 -2.86 -9.86
CA ALA A 26 3.08 -3.09 -9.76
C ALA A 26 3.53 -4.42 -10.39
N GLY A 27 2.62 -5.39 -10.57
CA GLY A 27 2.86 -6.62 -11.33
C GLY A 27 3.04 -6.41 -12.85
N TYR A 28 2.68 -5.23 -13.37
CA TYR A 28 2.65 -4.96 -14.82
C TYR A 28 3.40 -3.69 -15.24
N ARG A 29 3.72 -2.80 -14.30
CA ARG A 29 4.42 -1.52 -14.53
C ARG A 29 5.35 -1.22 -13.35
N PRO A 30 6.42 -0.45 -13.56
CA PRO A 30 7.20 0.06 -12.45
C PRO A 30 6.30 0.74 -11.42
N GLU A 31 6.47 0.34 -10.15
CA GLU A 31 5.65 0.77 -9.04
C GLU A 31 5.59 2.29 -8.89
N HIS A 32 4.52 2.81 -8.31
CA HIS A 32 4.35 4.23 -8.00
C HIS A 32 4.58 5.15 -9.21
N THR A 33 4.11 4.76 -10.38
CA THR A 33 4.04 5.61 -11.56
C THR A 33 2.58 5.93 -11.89
N LEU A 34 2.30 7.06 -12.54
CA LEU A 34 0.94 7.38 -12.99
C LEU A 34 0.39 6.29 -13.92
N ALA A 35 1.26 5.68 -14.74
CA ALA A 35 0.88 4.57 -15.62
C ALA A 35 0.50 3.29 -14.84
N SER A 36 1.16 3.02 -13.70
CA SER A 36 0.83 1.92 -12.80
C SER A 36 -0.53 2.14 -12.16
N TYR A 37 -0.79 3.33 -11.63
CA TYR A 37 -2.08 3.70 -11.02
C TYR A 37 -3.24 3.68 -12.03
N GLU A 38 -3.03 4.26 -13.22
CA GLU A 38 -4.05 4.23 -14.29
C GLU A 38 -4.38 2.79 -14.69
N LEU A 39 -3.37 1.94 -14.85
CA LEU A 39 -3.60 0.53 -15.20
C LEU A 39 -4.38 -0.20 -14.11
N ALA A 40 -4.04 -0.01 -12.82
CA ALA A 40 -4.78 -0.62 -11.71
C ALA A 40 -6.27 -0.22 -11.71
N ALA A 41 -6.56 1.07 -11.91
CA ALA A 41 -7.93 1.57 -12.01
C ALA A 41 -8.70 0.93 -13.17
N ARG A 42 -8.08 0.84 -14.36
CA ARG A 42 -8.68 0.22 -15.55
C ARG A 42 -8.84 -1.29 -15.44
N LEU A 43 -8.00 -1.96 -14.65
CA LEU A 43 -8.11 -3.38 -14.31
C LEU A 43 -9.16 -3.65 -13.21
N GLY A 44 -9.80 -2.61 -12.67
CA GLY A 44 -10.93 -2.74 -11.75
C GLY A 44 -10.59 -2.62 -10.27
N ALA A 45 -9.39 -2.17 -9.89
CA ALA A 45 -9.07 -1.83 -8.50
C ALA A 45 -10.07 -0.78 -7.97
N ASP A 46 -10.54 -0.96 -6.74
CA ASP A 46 -11.43 -0.01 -6.07
C ASP A 46 -10.64 1.14 -5.45
N PHE A 47 -9.44 0.83 -4.95
CA PHE A 47 -8.52 1.79 -4.35
C PHE A 47 -7.16 1.75 -5.04
N LEU A 48 -6.54 2.93 -5.14
CA LEU A 48 -5.15 3.10 -5.55
C LEU A 48 -4.30 3.38 -4.32
N GLU A 49 -3.24 2.63 -4.14
CA GLU A 49 -2.38 2.74 -2.97
C GLU A 49 -1.05 3.42 -3.34
N PRO A 50 -0.81 4.67 -2.88
CA PRO A 50 0.49 5.33 -2.92
C PRO A 50 1.20 5.28 -1.58
N ASP A 51 2.47 4.85 -1.58
CA ASP A 51 3.40 5.11 -0.50
C ASP A 51 3.96 6.53 -0.61
N LEU A 52 4.03 7.25 0.49
CA LEU A 52 4.41 8.66 0.51
C LEU A 52 5.71 8.90 1.27
N VAL A 53 6.63 9.56 0.60
CA VAL A 53 7.86 10.14 1.12
C VAL A 53 7.92 11.62 0.76
N VAL A 54 8.93 12.37 1.23
CA VAL A 54 8.98 13.82 1.03
C VAL A 54 10.33 14.27 0.45
N THR A 55 10.30 15.29 -0.39
CA THR A 55 11.49 15.96 -0.96
C THR A 55 12.07 16.98 0.02
N SER A 56 13.30 17.48 -0.24
CA SER A 56 13.95 18.54 0.56
C SER A 56 13.14 19.83 0.60
N ASP A 57 12.39 20.15 -0.46
CA ASP A 57 11.51 21.31 -0.57
C ASP A 57 10.08 21.03 -0.12
N GLY A 58 9.86 19.87 0.52
CA GLY A 58 8.62 19.57 1.27
C GLY A 58 7.46 19.06 0.43
N VAL A 59 7.70 18.52 -0.76
CA VAL A 59 6.65 17.96 -1.62
C VAL A 59 6.51 16.46 -1.37
N LEU A 60 5.28 15.96 -1.18
CA LEU A 60 5.01 14.53 -1.10
C LEU A 60 5.13 13.90 -2.49
N VAL A 61 5.94 12.84 -2.59
CA VAL A 61 6.12 12.03 -3.79
C VAL A 61 5.80 10.57 -3.50
N CYS A 62 5.42 9.83 -4.53
CA CYS A 62 5.02 8.44 -4.41
C CYS A 62 6.25 7.53 -4.57
N ARG A 63 6.82 7.05 -3.48
CA ARG A 63 7.90 6.04 -3.39
C ARG A 63 7.74 5.24 -2.11
N HIS A 64 8.13 3.95 -2.19
CA HIS A 64 8.02 3.05 -1.03
C HIS A 64 9.07 3.35 0.06
N GLU A 65 10.30 3.62 -0.34
CA GLU A 65 11.36 4.03 0.58
C GLU A 65 11.82 5.47 0.28
N PRO A 66 12.42 6.15 1.28
CA PRO A 66 13.20 7.36 1.03
C PRO A 66 14.39 7.09 0.10
N GLU A 67 15.04 5.94 0.21
CA GLU A 67 16.14 5.49 -0.64
C GLU A 67 15.60 5.05 -2.01
N ILE A 68 16.15 5.60 -3.11
CA ILE A 68 15.56 5.50 -4.46
C ILE A 68 16.44 4.78 -5.49
N ALA A 69 17.56 4.17 -5.10
CA ALA A 69 18.48 3.55 -6.06
C ALA A 69 17.85 2.40 -6.84
N ASP A 70 17.09 1.54 -6.14
CA ASP A 70 16.54 0.32 -6.74
C ASP A 70 15.22 0.55 -7.54
N THR A 71 14.65 1.75 -7.44
CA THR A 71 13.36 2.07 -8.09
C THR A 71 13.43 3.26 -9.04
N THR A 72 14.64 3.84 -9.22
CA THR A 72 14.90 4.91 -10.18
C THR A 72 16.24 4.70 -10.89
N ASP A 73 16.47 5.48 -11.92
CA ASP A 73 17.74 5.50 -12.66
C ASP A 73 18.78 6.45 -12.05
N VAL A 74 18.63 6.91 -10.80
CA VAL A 74 19.50 7.89 -10.12
C VAL A 74 20.98 7.52 -10.17
N ALA A 75 21.33 6.24 -10.11
CA ALA A 75 22.71 5.77 -10.21
C ALA A 75 23.36 6.05 -11.59
N SER A 76 22.55 6.31 -12.62
CA SER A 76 23.00 6.68 -13.97
C SER A 76 23.18 8.20 -14.17
N HIS A 77 22.91 9.00 -13.13
CA HIS A 77 22.99 10.45 -13.13
C HIS A 77 24.26 10.94 -12.44
N PRO A 78 25.37 11.22 -13.19
CA PRO A 78 26.65 11.60 -12.60
C PRO A 78 26.58 12.91 -11.79
N GLU A 79 25.66 13.81 -12.10
CA GLU A 79 25.40 15.04 -11.35
C GLU A 79 24.95 14.78 -9.91
N PHE A 80 24.37 13.62 -9.63
CA PHE A 80 23.92 13.23 -8.30
C PHE A 80 24.87 12.25 -7.59
N ALA A 81 25.99 11.87 -8.20
CA ALA A 81 26.91 10.89 -7.63
C ALA A 81 27.43 11.28 -6.24
N SER A 82 27.67 12.58 -6.00
CA SER A 82 28.15 13.10 -4.71
C SER A 82 27.09 13.10 -3.59
N ARG A 83 25.81 12.90 -3.92
CA ARG A 83 24.73 12.83 -2.93
C ARG A 83 24.53 11.42 -2.36
N ARG A 84 25.22 10.42 -2.93
CA ARG A 84 25.19 9.08 -2.37
C ARG A 84 25.77 9.08 -0.97
N THR A 85 24.97 8.69 0.02
CA THR A 85 25.33 8.77 1.43
C THR A 85 24.75 7.57 2.22
N THR A 86 25.17 7.43 3.47
CA THR A 86 24.62 6.44 4.39
C THR A 86 23.81 7.15 5.46
N LYS A 87 22.56 6.75 5.65
CA LYS A 87 21.68 7.24 6.71
C LYS A 87 21.14 6.08 7.55
N MET A 88 20.76 6.39 8.78
CA MET A 88 20.03 5.46 9.64
C MET A 88 18.54 5.57 9.30
N LEU A 89 17.97 4.51 8.73
CA LEU A 89 16.55 4.39 8.43
C LEU A 89 15.96 3.31 9.32
N ASP A 90 15.10 3.69 10.24
CA ASP A 90 14.43 2.79 11.19
C ASP A 90 15.41 1.84 11.93
N GLY A 91 16.57 2.37 12.32
CA GLY A 91 17.59 1.63 13.04
C GLY A 91 18.60 0.89 12.16
N GLU A 92 18.40 0.82 10.86
CA GLU A 92 19.28 0.16 9.89
C GLU A 92 20.12 1.17 9.10
N ALA A 93 21.40 0.86 8.84
CA ALA A 93 22.28 1.69 8.03
C ALA A 93 22.01 1.42 6.54
N VAL A 94 21.40 2.37 5.85
CA VAL A 94 21.06 2.29 4.42
C VAL A 94 21.95 3.24 3.64
N THR A 95 22.53 2.77 2.53
CA THR A 95 23.45 3.56 1.69
C THR A 95 22.88 3.73 0.28
N GLY A 96 22.61 4.95 -0.13
CA GLY A 96 22.05 5.26 -1.43
C GLY A 96 21.76 6.75 -1.61
N TRP A 97 20.72 7.05 -2.35
CA TRP A 97 20.21 8.41 -2.61
C TRP A 97 18.82 8.54 -1.98
N PHE A 98 18.62 9.59 -1.22
CA PHE A 98 17.41 9.75 -0.40
C PHE A 98 16.57 10.93 -0.89
N THR A 99 15.25 10.76 -0.98
CA THR A 99 14.30 11.75 -1.52
C THR A 99 14.41 13.11 -0.85
N GLU A 100 14.68 13.17 0.45
CA GLU A 100 14.81 14.40 1.22
C GLU A 100 16.14 15.15 0.97
N ASP A 101 17.05 14.57 0.18
CA ASP A 101 18.25 15.26 -0.30
C ASP A 101 18.05 15.88 -1.71
N PHE A 102 16.86 15.73 -2.30
CA PHE A 102 16.51 16.24 -3.63
C PHE A 102 15.33 17.21 -3.53
N THR A 103 15.36 18.25 -4.33
CA THR A 103 14.18 19.05 -4.62
C THR A 103 13.25 18.28 -5.56
N LEU A 104 11.96 18.66 -5.62
CA LEU A 104 11.05 18.08 -6.60
C LEU A 104 11.56 18.24 -8.04
N ALA A 105 12.10 19.41 -8.37
CA ALA A 105 12.62 19.66 -9.72
C ALA A 105 13.74 18.69 -10.11
N GLU A 106 14.61 18.32 -9.17
CA GLU A 106 15.65 17.32 -9.39
C GLU A 106 15.08 15.90 -9.50
N LEU A 107 14.16 15.51 -8.61
CA LEU A 107 13.49 14.19 -8.71
C LEU A 107 12.74 14.00 -10.02
N LYS A 108 12.17 15.08 -10.58
CA LYS A 108 11.50 15.04 -11.89
C LYS A 108 12.45 14.83 -13.08
N THR A 109 13.77 14.89 -12.89
CA THR A 109 14.74 14.51 -13.92
C THR A 109 15.03 13.00 -13.92
N LEU A 110 14.62 12.28 -12.89
CA LEU A 110 14.80 10.84 -12.76
C LEU A 110 13.60 10.09 -13.33
N ALA A 111 13.86 8.86 -13.77
CA ALA A 111 12.84 7.96 -14.27
C ALA A 111 12.72 6.71 -13.39
N ALA A 112 11.50 6.21 -13.26
CA ALA A 112 11.21 4.98 -12.52
C ALA A 112 11.74 3.74 -13.26
N VAL A 113 12.22 2.76 -12.49
CA VAL A 113 12.62 1.44 -12.98
C VAL A 113 11.94 0.32 -12.18
N GLU A 114 11.89 -0.87 -12.76
CA GLU A 114 11.32 -2.06 -12.11
C GLU A 114 12.18 -2.50 -10.92
N ARG A 115 11.56 -2.65 -9.75
CA ARG A 115 12.20 -3.10 -8.50
C ARG A 115 12.68 -4.55 -8.57
N LEU A 116 11.92 -5.42 -9.25
CA LEU A 116 12.12 -6.86 -9.30
C LEU A 116 12.48 -7.34 -10.72
N PRO A 117 13.54 -6.80 -11.35
CA PRO A 117 13.82 -7.05 -12.78
C PRO A 117 14.02 -8.53 -13.10
N HIS A 118 14.51 -9.33 -12.14
CA HIS A 118 14.72 -10.76 -12.31
C HIS A 118 13.43 -11.60 -12.22
N ILE A 119 12.39 -11.06 -11.57
CA ILE A 119 11.08 -11.70 -11.44
C ILE A 119 10.11 -11.14 -12.50
N ARG A 120 10.13 -9.82 -12.71
CA ARG A 120 9.22 -9.07 -13.60
C ARG A 120 9.93 -8.52 -14.81
N GLN A 121 10.64 -9.38 -15.54
CA GLN A 121 11.44 -8.98 -16.69
C GLN A 121 10.64 -8.15 -17.72
N HIS A 122 9.36 -8.48 -17.95
CA HIS A 122 8.51 -7.71 -18.88
C HIS A 122 8.28 -6.26 -18.44
N ASN A 123 8.31 -5.96 -17.14
CA ASN A 123 8.16 -4.60 -16.64
C ASN A 123 9.39 -3.74 -16.97
N THR A 124 10.56 -4.33 -17.16
CA THR A 124 11.79 -3.59 -17.52
C THR A 124 11.70 -2.88 -18.87
N LEU A 125 10.75 -3.28 -19.74
CA LEU A 125 10.43 -2.56 -20.98
C LEU A 125 9.96 -1.12 -20.73
N PHE A 126 9.52 -0.84 -19.52
CA PHE A 126 9.03 0.47 -19.09
C PHE A 126 10.05 1.26 -18.27
N ASN A 127 11.24 0.71 -18.00
CA ASN A 127 12.30 1.42 -17.29
C ASN A 127 12.68 2.70 -18.07
N GLY A 128 12.83 3.80 -17.34
CA GLY A 128 13.19 5.07 -17.93
C GLY A 128 12.07 5.79 -18.70
N ARG A 129 10.82 5.32 -18.62
CA ARG A 129 9.68 5.89 -19.38
C ARG A 129 8.74 6.75 -18.55
N TYR A 130 8.80 6.67 -17.24
CA TYR A 130 7.85 7.33 -16.34
C TYR A 130 8.60 8.10 -15.26
N GLU A 131 8.15 9.32 -15.02
CA GLU A 131 8.66 10.16 -13.93
C GLU A 131 8.16 9.67 -12.56
N ILE A 132 8.80 10.15 -11.50
CA ILE A 132 8.33 10.01 -10.12
C ILE A 132 7.14 10.96 -9.92
N PRO A 133 5.91 10.47 -9.64
CA PRO A 133 4.78 11.34 -9.43
C PRO A 133 4.77 11.95 -8.03
N THR A 134 4.25 13.16 -7.94
CA THR A 134 3.81 13.74 -6.68
C THR A 134 2.50 13.12 -6.24
N PHE A 135 2.20 13.18 -4.95
CA PHE A 135 0.88 12.77 -4.44
C PHE A 135 -0.25 13.63 -5.04
N GLN A 136 0.01 14.92 -5.34
CA GLN A 136 -0.94 15.79 -6.02
C GLN A 136 -1.30 15.25 -7.42
N GLU A 137 -0.30 14.92 -8.25
CA GLU A 137 -0.50 14.35 -9.59
C GLU A 137 -1.27 13.02 -9.55
N MET A 138 -1.00 12.21 -8.54
CA MET A 138 -1.73 10.95 -8.31
C MET A 138 -3.21 11.21 -7.96
N LEU A 139 -3.51 12.19 -7.10
CA LEU A 139 -4.88 12.57 -6.74
C LEU A 139 -5.64 13.19 -7.93
N ASP A 140 -4.97 14.00 -8.77
CA ASP A 140 -5.54 14.54 -10.00
C ASP A 140 -5.86 13.41 -11.01
N LEU A 141 -4.95 12.45 -11.16
CA LEU A 141 -5.18 11.25 -11.97
C LEU A 141 -6.38 10.45 -11.44
N ARG A 142 -6.47 10.21 -10.13
CA ARG A 142 -7.57 9.52 -9.47
C ARG A 142 -8.91 10.20 -9.79
N ALA A 143 -8.98 11.54 -9.68
CA ALA A 143 -10.19 12.30 -9.97
C ALA A 143 -10.61 12.14 -11.45
N ARG A 144 -9.68 12.34 -12.39
CA ARG A 144 -9.91 12.15 -13.82
C ARG A 144 -10.42 10.74 -14.14
N LEU A 145 -9.78 9.71 -13.59
CA LEU A 145 -10.17 8.32 -13.83
C LEU A 145 -11.52 7.96 -13.21
N SER A 146 -11.89 8.58 -12.08
CA SER A 146 -13.22 8.40 -11.49
C SER A 146 -14.31 8.89 -12.45
N ASP A 147 -14.11 10.07 -13.06
CA ASP A 147 -15.01 10.63 -14.04
C ASP A 147 -15.07 9.77 -15.33
N GLU A 148 -13.91 9.37 -15.87
CA GLU A 148 -13.82 8.55 -17.08
C GLU A 148 -14.48 7.18 -16.92
N LEU A 149 -14.28 6.52 -15.78
CA LEU A 149 -14.78 5.18 -15.52
C LEU A 149 -16.21 5.16 -14.96
N GLY A 150 -16.78 6.33 -14.63
CA GLY A 150 -18.12 6.46 -14.09
C GLY A 150 -18.29 5.79 -12.71
N ARG A 151 -17.19 5.66 -11.93
CA ARG A 151 -17.19 5.15 -10.57
C ARG A 151 -16.19 5.91 -9.71
N GLU A 152 -16.49 6.11 -8.43
CA GLU A 152 -15.56 6.75 -7.52
C GLU A 152 -14.42 5.79 -7.18
N LEU A 153 -13.17 6.21 -7.49
CA LEU A 153 -11.96 5.50 -7.09
C LEU A 153 -11.54 5.95 -5.71
N GLY A 154 -11.19 5.00 -4.86
CA GLY A 154 -10.59 5.28 -3.56
C GLY A 154 -9.09 5.54 -3.65
N VAL A 155 -8.54 6.10 -2.56
CA VAL A 155 -7.09 6.24 -2.36
C VAL A 155 -6.70 5.73 -0.98
N TYR A 156 -5.56 5.02 -0.93
CA TYR A 156 -5.10 4.33 0.27
C TYR A 156 -3.65 4.74 0.62
N PRO A 157 -3.37 6.04 0.93
CA PRO A 157 -2.01 6.53 1.11
C PRO A 157 -1.36 6.00 2.38
N GLU A 158 -0.08 5.57 2.26
CA GLU A 158 0.77 5.22 3.40
C GLU A 158 1.74 6.35 3.73
N THR A 159 1.90 6.68 5.01
CA THR A 159 3.04 7.47 5.48
C THR A 159 4.22 6.55 5.75
N LYS A 160 5.26 6.66 4.91
CA LYS A 160 6.48 5.82 5.01
C LYS A 160 7.50 6.46 5.96
N HIS A 161 8.02 5.65 6.88
CA HIS A 161 9.08 6.08 7.82
C HIS A 161 8.81 7.44 8.50
N PRO A 162 7.61 7.68 9.06
CA PRO A 162 7.24 9.02 9.56
C PRO A 162 8.16 9.53 10.66
N THR A 163 8.70 8.66 11.52
CA THR A 163 9.69 9.06 12.54
C THR A 163 10.99 9.56 11.90
N PHE A 164 11.47 8.91 10.84
CA PHE A 164 12.66 9.37 10.10
C PHE A 164 12.45 10.77 9.53
N PHE A 165 11.35 11.02 8.82
CA PHE A 165 11.06 12.33 8.26
C PHE A 165 10.78 13.40 9.31
N ARG A 166 10.13 13.04 10.42
CA ARG A 166 9.90 13.96 11.54
C ARG A 166 11.23 14.43 12.15
N ASN A 167 12.19 13.52 12.34
CA ASN A 167 13.53 13.84 12.84
C ASN A 167 14.31 14.73 11.86
N ALA A 168 14.05 14.63 10.56
CA ALA A 168 14.60 15.51 9.54
C ALA A 168 13.86 16.87 9.43
N GLY A 169 12.82 17.12 10.22
CA GLY A 169 12.00 18.34 10.11
C GLY A 169 11.01 18.35 8.93
N LEU A 170 10.79 17.19 8.32
CA LEU A 170 10.00 17.01 7.09
C LEU A 170 8.75 16.15 7.31
N SER A 171 8.05 16.31 8.44
CA SER A 171 6.86 15.50 8.79
C SER A 171 5.88 15.34 7.63
N LEU A 172 5.42 14.11 7.42
CA LEU A 172 4.50 13.72 6.33
C LEU A 172 3.06 14.14 6.64
N GLU A 173 2.63 14.01 7.90
CA GLU A 173 1.26 14.10 8.35
C GLU A 173 0.57 15.43 8.00
N PRO A 174 1.18 16.62 8.25
CA PRO A 174 0.54 17.89 7.89
C PRO A 174 0.34 18.04 6.37
N ARG A 175 1.31 17.55 5.59
CA ARG A 175 1.30 17.61 4.12
C ARG A 175 0.24 16.69 3.52
N LEU A 176 0.12 15.47 4.05
CA LEU A 176 -0.92 14.52 3.67
C LEU A 176 -2.31 15.09 3.97
N LEU A 177 -2.51 15.62 5.18
CA LEU A 177 -3.79 16.20 5.59
C LEU A 177 -4.17 17.41 4.74
N GLU A 178 -3.21 18.26 4.40
CA GLU A 178 -3.40 19.41 3.49
C GLU A 178 -3.81 18.95 2.08
N ALA A 179 -3.15 17.94 1.52
CA ALA A 179 -3.48 17.38 0.21
C ALA A 179 -4.90 16.79 0.20
N LEU A 180 -5.29 16.03 1.22
CA LEU A 180 -6.64 15.48 1.35
C LEU A 180 -7.71 16.59 1.48
N ARG A 181 -7.42 17.67 2.22
CA ARG A 181 -8.31 18.84 2.34
C ARG A 181 -8.48 19.55 0.99
N ARG A 182 -7.41 19.79 0.27
CA ARG A 182 -7.40 20.45 -1.05
C ARG A 182 -8.26 19.69 -2.06
N HIS A 183 -8.19 18.35 -2.05
CA HIS A 183 -9.00 17.48 -2.91
C HIS A 183 -10.39 17.18 -2.34
N ARG A 184 -10.80 17.79 -1.22
CA ARG A 184 -12.09 17.52 -0.55
C ARG A 184 -12.28 16.07 -0.12
N LEU A 185 -11.18 15.38 0.13
CA LEU A 185 -11.15 13.97 0.54
C LEU A 185 -11.09 13.79 2.06
N ASN A 186 -10.85 14.84 2.85
CA ASN A 186 -10.85 14.75 4.32
C ASN A 186 -12.28 14.78 4.88
N ARG A 187 -13.09 13.77 4.57
CA ARG A 187 -14.47 13.57 5.02
C ARG A 187 -14.64 12.14 5.50
N SER A 188 -15.56 11.92 6.45
CA SER A 188 -15.81 10.58 7.01
C SER A 188 -16.38 9.57 6.00
N ASP A 189 -17.07 10.07 4.97
CA ASP A 189 -17.67 9.31 3.88
C ASP A 189 -16.79 9.23 2.63
N ALA A 190 -15.61 9.87 2.64
CA ALA A 190 -14.70 9.80 1.51
C ALA A 190 -14.11 8.38 1.35
N PRO A 191 -13.90 7.88 0.12
CA PRO A 191 -13.25 6.61 -0.13
C PRO A 191 -11.73 6.74 0.10
N VAL A 192 -11.34 6.95 1.34
CA VAL A 192 -9.96 7.12 1.76
C VAL A 192 -9.68 6.29 3.00
N PHE A 193 -8.58 5.52 2.93
CA PHE A 193 -7.96 4.89 4.09
C PHE A 193 -6.51 5.38 4.18
N VAL A 194 -6.16 6.06 5.25
CA VAL A 194 -4.76 6.44 5.52
C VAL A 194 -4.11 5.33 6.34
N GLN A 195 -2.94 4.86 5.92
CA GLN A 195 -2.25 3.77 6.61
C GLN A 195 -0.86 4.16 7.08
N SER A 196 -0.39 3.47 8.10
CA SER A 196 0.98 3.58 8.62
C SER A 196 1.35 2.36 9.45
N PHE A 197 2.63 2.01 9.45
CA PHE A 197 3.21 1.08 10.42
C PHE A 197 3.39 1.72 11.79
N GLU A 198 3.55 3.05 11.87
CA GLU A 198 3.78 3.77 13.11
C GLU A 198 2.47 4.28 13.74
N VAL A 199 2.24 3.93 15.00
CA VAL A 199 1.07 4.33 15.79
C VAL A 199 1.00 5.85 15.95
N THR A 200 2.16 6.49 16.18
CA THR A 200 2.27 7.94 16.39
C THR A 200 1.79 8.72 15.15
N SER A 201 2.09 8.25 13.94
CA SER A 201 1.65 8.93 12.71
C SER A 201 0.13 8.96 12.61
N LEU A 202 -0.55 7.82 12.85
CA LEU A 202 -2.01 7.75 12.79
C LEU A 202 -2.69 8.58 13.90
N THR A 203 -2.14 8.56 15.11
CA THR A 203 -2.68 9.35 16.23
C THR A 203 -2.52 10.85 16.00
N GLN A 204 -1.36 11.30 15.52
CA GLN A 204 -1.11 12.70 15.17
C GLN A 204 -2.01 13.18 14.02
N LEU A 205 -2.27 12.36 13.01
CA LEU A 205 -3.21 12.68 11.94
C LEU A 205 -4.63 12.91 12.49
N ARG A 206 -5.09 12.03 13.39
CA ARG A 206 -6.41 12.20 14.04
C ARG A 206 -6.48 13.48 14.87
N GLU A 207 -5.48 13.74 15.69
CA GLU A 207 -5.37 14.96 16.50
C GLU A 207 -5.33 16.23 15.64
N ALA A 208 -4.68 16.18 14.47
CA ALA A 208 -4.65 17.26 13.48
C ALA A 208 -5.96 17.41 12.67
N GLY A 209 -6.95 16.54 12.90
CA GLY A 209 -8.27 16.61 12.29
C GLY A 209 -8.46 15.79 11.02
N LEU A 210 -7.76 14.64 10.89
CA LEU A 210 -8.09 13.62 9.90
C LEU A 210 -9.51 13.08 10.18
N ARG A 211 -10.37 13.08 9.16
CA ARG A 211 -11.77 12.65 9.25
C ARG A 211 -12.04 11.36 8.49
N THR A 212 -11.12 10.95 7.60
CA THR A 212 -11.21 9.71 6.85
C THR A 212 -10.86 8.51 7.73
N ARG A 213 -11.06 7.32 7.20
CA ARG A 213 -10.65 6.09 7.86
C ARG A 213 -9.12 5.99 7.93
N SER A 214 -8.61 5.33 8.97
CA SER A 214 -7.20 4.99 9.11
C SER A 214 -7.01 3.51 9.41
N VAL A 215 -5.84 2.98 9.03
CA VAL A 215 -5.49 1.56 9.13
C VAL A 215 -4.11 1.43 9.76
N GLN A 216 -4.01 0.62 10.81
CA GLN A 216 -2.74 0.22 11.41
C GLN A 216 -2.16 -0.95 10.62
N LEU A 217 -0.99 -0.74 10.01
CA LEU A 217 -0.24 -1.83 9.37
C LEU A 217 0.49 -2.67 10.41
N LEU A 218 0.49 -3.99 10.20
CA LEU A 218 1.10 -4.97 11.11
C LEU A 218 2.09 -5.83 10.32
N ALA A 219 3.40 -5.70 10.61
CA ALA A 219 4.40 -6.59 10.05
C ALA A 219 4.37 -7.97 10.75
N ALA A 220 4.85 -9.00 10.06
CA ALA A 220 4.87 -10.37 10.58
C ALA A 220 5.70 -10.52 11.88
N SER A 221 6.65 -9.60 12.13
CA SER A 221 7.50 -9.59 13.32
C SER A 221 7.99 -8.17 13.63
N GLY A 222 8.61 -7.98 14.80
CA GLY A 222 9.15 -6.70 15.23
C GLY A 222 8.13 -5.79 15.89
N ALA A 223 8.36 -4.47 15.80
CA ALA A 223 7.52 -3.45 16.42
C ALA A 223 7.47 -2.19 15.55
N PRO A 224 6.43 -1.33 15.69
CA PRO A 224 6.40 -0.01 15.08
C PRO A 224 7.65 0.79 15.42
N PHE A 225 8.29 1.43 14.44
CA PHE A 225 9.59 2.06 14.70
C PHE A 225 9.49 3.23 15.68
N ASP A 226 8.40 3.96 15.70
CA ASP A 226 8.15 5.01 16.69
C ASP A 226 8.19 4.47 18.14
N THR A 227 7.69 3.25 18.36
CA THR A 227 7.75 2.59 19.69
C THR A 227 9.16 2.09 20.01
N VAL A 228 9.90 1.61 19.02
CA VAL A 228 11.32 1.24 19.16
C VAL A 228 12.15 2.47 19.50
N ALA A 229 11.98 3.56 18.78
CA ALA A 229 12.69 4.83 18.99
C ALA A 229 12.38 5.46 20.37
N ALA A 230 11.14 5.29 20.86
CA ALA A 230 10.73 5.72 22.19
C ALA A 230 11.21 4.78 23.33
N GLY A 231 11.72 3.59 22.99
CA GLY A 231 12.12 2.56 23.95
C GLY A 231 10.94 1.96 24.75
N CYS A 232 9.71 2.18 24.30
CA CYS A 232 8.49 1.65 24.92
C CYS A 232 7.34 1.63 23.92
N GLY A 233 6.40 0.69 24.11
CA GLY A 233 5.21 0.53 23.27
C GLY A 233 5.06 -0.91 22.78
N PRO A 234 3.95 -1.21 22.09
CA PRO A 234 3.63 -2.57 21.68
C PRO A 234 4.47 -3.02 20.48
N THR A 235 4.74 -4.32 20.43
CA THR A 235 5.17 -5.06 19.24
C THR A 235 3.99 -5.29 18.30
N TYR A 236 4.24 -5.65 17.03
CA TYR A 236 3.18 -6.06 16.10
C TYR A 236 2.42 -7.31 16.59
N ALA A 237 3.11 -8.24 17.25
CA ALA A 237 2.47 -9.40 17.85
C ALA A 237 1.48 -9.01 18.96
N GLU A 238 1.84 -8.05 19.82
CA GLU A 238 0.95 -7.52 20.87
C GLU A 238 -0.23 -6.75 20.27
N LEU A 239 -0.02 -5.96 19.21
CA LEU A 239 -1.09 -5.27 18.49
C LEU A 239 -2.09 -6.24 17.83
N SER A 240 -1.65 -7.44 17.47
CA SER A 240 -2.48 -8.50 16.86
C SER A 240 -3.27 -9.33 17.89
N THR A 241 -3.09 -9.11 19.18
CA THR A 241 -3.91 -9.76 20.23
C THR A 241 -5.29 -9.12 20.33
N PRO A 242 -6.31 -9.81 20.90
CA PRO A 242 -7.63 -9.19 21.14
C PRO A 242 -7.57 -7.89 21.96
N GLU A 243 -6.63 -7.77 22.92
CA GLU A 243 -6.36 -6.54 23.67
C GLU A 243 -5.76 -5.46 22.79
N GLY A 244 -4.74 -5.81 21.99
CA GLY A 244 -4.08 -4.91 21.05
C GLY A 244 -5.06 -4.37 19.99
N LEU A 245 -5.90 -5.24 19.41
CA LEU A 245 -6.92 -4.86 18.44
C LEU A 245 -7.94 -3.87 19.02
N ARG A 246 -8.39 -4.08 20.28
CA ARG A 246 -9.22 -3.10 20.99
C ARG A 246 -8.49 -1.77 21.23
N ALA A 247 -7.18 -1.80 21.42
CA ALA A 247 -6.40 -0.56 21.54
C ALA A 247 -6.26 0.13 20.17
N VAL A 248 -6.03 -0.61 19.08
CA VAL A 248 -6.01 -0.09 17.69
C VAL A 248 -7.34 0.57 17.35
N ALA A 249 -8.47 -0.03 17.70
CA ALA A 249 -9.81 0.50 17.42
C ALA A 249 -10.09 1.88 18.04
N ARG A 250 -9.26 2.36 18.97
CA ARG A 250 -9.37 3.72 19.54
C ARG A 250 -8.89 4.80 18.58
N TYR A 251 -7.99 4.46 17.63
CA TYR A 251 -7.39 5.42 16.70
C TYR A 251 -7.47 5.02 15.24
N ALA A 252 -7.81 3.78 14.89
CA ALA A 252 -7.94 3.30 13.54
C ALA A 252 -9.28 2.55 13.33
N GLN A 253 -9.71 2.40 12.07
CA GLN A 253 -10.92 1.69 11.67
C GLN A 253 -10.61 0.35 11.02
N GLY A 254 -9.32 0.03 10.85
CA GLY A 254 -8.90 -1.26 10.29
C GLY A 254 -7.47 -1.60 10.63
N ILE A 255 -7.11 -2.82 10.28
CA ILE A 255 -5.74 -3.33 10.29
C ILE A 255 -5.34 -3.79 8.89
N GLY A 256 -4.05 -3.59 8.54
CA GLY A 256 -3.42 -4.15 7.35
C GLY A 256 -2.31 -5.11 7.79
N PRO A 257 -2.61 -6.37 8.07
CA PRO A 257 -1.59 -7.33 8.48
C PRO A 257 -0.81 -7.89 7.29
N ASP A 258 0.43 -8.32 7.50
CA ASP A 258 1.06 -9.27 6.60
C ASP A 258 0.14 -10.49 6.43
N LYS A 259 -0.04 -10.96 5.19
CA LYS A 259 -0.97 -12.06 4.89
C LYS A 259 -0.66 -13.34 5.68
N LEU A 260 0.60 -13.57 6.05
CA LEU A 260 1.00 -14.73 6.84
C LEU A 260 0.49 -14.67 8.30
N GLN A 261 0.08 -13.53 8.81
CA GLN A 261 -0.60 -13.44 10.10
C GLN A 261 -2.07 -13.91 10.03
N VAL A 262 -2.67 -13.84 8.83
CA VAL A 262 -4.02 -14.34 8.58
C VAL A 262 -4.01 -15.84 8.34
N ILE A 263 -3.19 -16.30 7.37
CA ILE A 263 -2.99 -17.74 7.10
C ILE A 263 -1.48 -17.99 6.98
N PRO A 264 -0.85 -18.56 8.02
CA PRO A 264 0.58 -18.83 8.00
C PRO A 264 0.91 -19.98 7.04
N HIS A 265 2.17 -20.02 6.56
CA HIS A 265 2.66 -21.20 5.87
C HIS A 265 3.06 -22.29 6.88
N GLN A 266 2.87 -23.54 6.49
CA GLN A 266 3.38 -24.71 7.22
C GLN A 266 4.90 -24.87 7.00
N ALA A 267 5.53 -25.80 7.73
CA ALA A 267 6.96 -26.03 7.64
C ALA A 267 7.43 -26.51 6.24
N ASP A 268 6.54 -27.11 5.45
CA ASP A 268 6.79 -27.54 4.07
C ASP A 268 6.50 -26.42 3.03
N GLY A 269 6.09 -25.24 3.50
CA GLY A 269 5.77 -24.08 2.67
C GLY A 269 4.36 -24.08 2.08
N THR A 270 3.52 -25.06 2.40
CA THR A 270 2.11 -25.07 2.00
C THR A 270 1.29 -24.10 2.85
N LEU A 271 0.10 -23.73 2.38
CA LEU A 271 -0.80 -22.85 3.13
C LEU A 271 -1.36 -23.57 4.36
N GLY A 272 -1.33 -22.89 5.50
CA GLY A 272 -1.86 -23.41 6.77
C GLY A 272 -3.35 -23.19 6.94
N CYS A 273 -3.81 -23.23 8.20
CA CYS A 273 -5.17 -22.87 8.56
C CYS A 273 -5.25 -21.38 8.94
N PRO A 274 -6.40 -20.71 8.71
CA PRO A 274 -6.62 -19.36 9.19
C PRO A 274 -6.43 -19.24 10.71
N THR A 275 -5.80 -18.16 11.13
CA THR A 275 -5.71 -17.76 12.54
C THR A 275 -7.03 -17.12 12.99
N THR A 276 -7.13 -16.74 14.26
CA THR A 276 -8.30 -15.99 14.77
C THR A 276 -8.25 -14.50 14.47
N LEU A 277 -7.15 -13.99 13.86
CA LEU A 277 -6.90 -12.55 13.70
C LEU A 277 -8.06 -11.80 13.05
N VAL A 278 -8.65 -12.34 11.97
CA VAL A 278 -9.78 -11.70 11.28
C VAL A 278 -11.00 -11.61 12.20
N THR A 279 -11.37 -12.72 12.83
CA THR A 279 -12.51 -12.76 13.77
C THR A 279 -12.31 -11.82 14.96
N ASP A 280 -11.09 -11.78 15.52
CA ASP A 280 -10.77 -10.94 16.67
C ASP A 280 -10.77 -9.44 16.27
N ALA A 281 -10.32 -9.11 15.06
CA ALA A 281 -10.37 -7.75 14.51
C ALA A 281 -11.83 -7.30 14.30
N HIS A 282 -12.67 -8.14 13.70
CA HIS A 282 -14.10 -7.85 13.53
C HIS A 282 -14.81 -7.67 14.89
N HIS A 283 -14.50 -8.48 15.89
CA HIS A 283 -15.03 -8.29 17.26
C HIS A 283 -14.59 -6.95 17.88
N ALA A 284 -13.46 -6.39 17.45
CA ALA A 284 -13.02 -5.06 17.86
C ALA A 284 -13.59 -3.93 16.97
N GLY A 285 -14.38 -4.24 15.92
CA GLY A 285 -14.94 -3.29 14.97
C GLY A 285 -13.94 -2.80 13.93
N LEU A 286 -12.90 -3.58 13.61
CA LEU A 286 -11.84 -3.27 12.65
C LEU A 286 -12.03 -4.08 11.37
N VAL A 287 -11.95 -3.43 10.20
CA VAL A 287 -11.81 -4.11 8.90
C VAL A 287 -10.39 -4.66 8.73
N VAL A 288 -10.24 -5.70 7.90
CA VAL A 288 -8.97 -6.41 7.70
C VAL A 288 -8.59 -6.44 6.22
N HIS A 289 -7.52 -5.72 5.86
CA HIS A 289 -6.98 -5.62 4.51
C HIS A 289 -5.52 -6.08 4.48
N PRO A 290 -5.22 -7.38 4.34
CA PRO A 290 -3.83 -7.87 4.35
C PRO A 290 -3.07 -7.53 3.08
N TYR A 291 -1.76 -7.44 3.21
CA TYR A 291 -0.79 -7.24 2.13
C TYR A 291 0.23 -8.40 2.08
N THR A 292 0.88 -8.68 0.96
CA THR A 292 0.61 -8.29 -0.41
C THR A 292 0.45 -9.56 -1.24
N PHE A 293 -0.63 -9.63 -2.00
CA PHE A 293 -0.86 -10.74 -2.92
C PHE A 293 -0.17 -10.47 -4.25
N ARG A 294 0.52 -11.49 -4.76
CA ARG A 294 1.30 -11.45 -5.99
C ARG A 294 1.12 -12.75 -6.76
N ALA A 295 1.18 -12.68 -8.09
CA ALA A 295 0.89 -13.83 -8.95
C ALA A 295 2.08 -14.76 -9.15
N GLU A 296 3.30 -14.27 -8.99
CA GLU A 296 4.51 -15.03 -9.29
C GLU A 296 4.77 -16.13 -8.24
N ASN A 297 5.18 -17.32 -8.69
CA ASN A 297 5.40 -18.50 -7.85
C ASN A 297 6.30 -18.27 -6.64
N THR A 298 7.28 -17.37 -6.75
CA THR A 298 8.18 -17.04 -5.64
C THR A 298 7.46 -16.46 -4.42
N PHE A 299 6.26 -15.87 -4.60
CA PHE A 299 5.46 -15.24 -3.55
C PHE A 299 4.27 -16.09 -3.08
N LEU A 300 4.05 -17.24 -3.75
CA LEU A 300 2.93 -18.13 -3.46
C LEU A 300 3.35 -19.26 -2.52
N PRO A 301 2.44 -19.74 -1.67
CA PRO A 301 2.64 -20.99 -0.96
C PRO A 301 2.82 -22.15 -1.96
N VAL A 302 3.54 -23.20 -1.56
CA VAL A 302 3.98 -24.28 -2.46
C VAL A 302 2.83 -24.95 -3.20
N ASP A 303 1.72 -25.15 -2.52
CA ASP A 303 0.51 -25.79 -3.05
C ASP A 303 -0.28 -24.90 -4.05
N TYR A 304 0.06 -23.62 -4.17
CA TYR A 304 -0.51 -22.71 -5.17
C TYR A 304 0.43 -22.41 -6.34
N ARG A 305 1.63 -22.93 -6.34
CA ARG A 305 2.58 -22.76 -7.46
C ARG A 305 2.16 -23.59 -8.68
N SER A 306 2.36 -23.04 -9.87
CA SER A 306 2.12 -23.72 -11.14
C SER A 306 3.32 -24.57 -11.58
N SER A 307 4.54 -24.17 -11.16
CA SER A 307 5.80 -24.79 -11.55
C SER A 307 6.89 -24.49 -10.50
N ALA A 308 8.09 -25.02 -10.72
CA ALA A 308 9.28 -24.69 -9.93
C ALA A 308 9.95 -23.36 -10.36
N VAL A 309 9.49 -22.73 -11.45
CA VAL A 309 10.06 -21.48 -11.97
C VAL A 309 9.53 -20.29 -11.14
N PRO A 310 10.41 -19.51 -10.47
CA PRO A 310 9.98 -18.43 -9.58
C PRO A 310 9.17 -17.32 -10.27
N THR A 311 9.44 -17.10 -11.57
CA THR A 311 8.83 -16.01 -12.36
C THR A 311 7.50 -16.37 -12.99
N ASP A 312 7.15 -17.69 -13.04
CA ASP A 312 5.85 -18.11 -13.56
C ASP A 312 4.72 -17.66 -12.64
N HIS A 313 3.57 -17.34 -13.22
CA HIS A 313 2.37 -17.10 -12.44
C HIS A 313 1.77 -18.42 -11.96
N GLY A 314 1.48 -18.50 -10.67
CA GLY A 314 0.80 -19.64 -10.07
C GLY A 314 -0.71 -19.43 -9.96
N ARG A 315 -1.36 -20.23 -9.11
CA ARG A 315 -2.80 -20.18 -8.84
C ARG A 315 -3.16 -19.06 -7.86
N ALA A 316 -2.75 -17.81 -8.19
CA ALA A 316 -2.95 -16.65 -7.34
C ALA A 316 -4.44 -16.30 -7.14
N ILE A 317 -5.30 -16.60 -8.12
CA ILE A 317 -6.75 -16.44 -7.96
C ILE A 317 -7.25 -17.35 -6.84
N ASP A 318 -6.85 -18.62 -6.82
CA ASP A 318 -7.28 -19.59 -5.81
C ASP A 318 -6.74 -19.23 -4.42
N GLU A 319 -5.48 -18.76 -4.32
CA GLU A 319 -4.92 -18.24 -3.07
C GLU A 319 -5.81 -17.11 -2.53
N GLN A 320 -6.08 -16.09 -3.35
CA GLN A 320 -6.87 -14.93 -2.93
C GLN A 320 -8.31 -15.32 -2.56
N ILE A 321 -8.94 -16.25 -3.29
CA ILE A 321 -10.27 -16.79 -2.91
C ILE A 321 -10.22 -17.43 -1.52
N THR A 322 -9.17 -18.19 -1.22
CA THR A 322 -9.00 -18.85 0.08
C THR A 322 -8.94 -17.82 1.21
N TYR A 323 -8.18 -16.76 1.02
CA TYR A 323 -8.07 -15.66 1.99
C TYR A 323 -9.38 -14.86 2.11
N LEU A 324 -10.05 -14.52 1.01
CA LEU A 324 -11.34 -13.83 1.03
C LEU A 324 -12.40 -14.64 1.79
N ARG A 325 -12.44 -15.96 1.59
CA ARG A 325 -13.33 -16.87 2.33
C ARG A 325 -12.97 -17.02 3.81
N ALA A 326 -11.79 -16.65 4.23
CA ALA A 326 -11.43 -16.53 5.64
C ALA A 326 -12.00 -15.27 6.31
N GLY A 327 -12.74 -14.45 5.57
CA GLY A 327 -13.49 -13.29 6.08
C GLY A 327 -12.83 -11.94 5.87
N LEU A 328 -11.91 -11.80 4.92
CA LEU A 328 -11.28 -10.50 4.63
C LEU A 328 -12.28 -9.49 4.08
N ASP A 329 -12.10 -8.23 4.45
CA ASP A 329 -12.87 -7.08 3.92
C ASP A 329 -12.23 -6.50 2.65
N GLY A 330 -11.01 -6.92 2.32
CA GLY A 330 -10.29 -6.52 1.11
C GLY A 330 -8.87 -7.05 1.09
N LEU A 331 -8.12 -6.73 0.03
CA LEU A 331 -6.74 -7.19 -0.12
C LEU A 331 -5.91 -6.25 -0.98
N PHE A 332 -4.60 -6.16 -0.66
CA PHE A 332 -3.61 -5.47 -1.48
C PHE A 332 -3.01 -6.42 -2.51
N THR A 333 -3.08 -6.08 -3.78
CA THR A 333 -2.52 -6.93 -4.85
C THR A 333 -1.72 -6.14 -5.87
N ASP A 334 -0.62 -6.74 -6.35
CA ASP A 334 0.18 -6.19 -7.45
C ASP A 334 -0.50 -6.40 -8.82
N GLN A 335 -1.49 -7.31 -8.90
CA GLN A 335 -2.28 -7.62 -10.10
C GLN A 335 -3.78 -7.43 -9.79
N ALA A 336 -4.29 -6.23 -10.03
CA ALA A 336 -5.66 -5.86 -9.68
C ALA A 336 -6.74 -6.70 -10.39
N ASP A 337 -6.53 -7.08 -11.65
CA ASP A 337 -7.40 -7.98 -12.42
C ASP A 337 -7.57 -9.35 -11.75
N ILE A 338 -6.48 -9.92 -11.22
CA ILE A 338 -6.50 -11.18 -10.46
C ILE A 338 -7.35 -11.00 -9.18
N GLY A 339 -7.16 -9.90 -8.45
CA GLY A 339 -7.96 -9.57 -7.27
C GLY A 339 -9.46 -9.43 -7.57
N VAL A 340 -9.80 -8.77 -8.66
CA VAL A 340 -11.18 -8.60 -9.10
C VAL A 340 -11.85 -9.94 -9.43
N VAL A 341 -11.14 -10.81 -10.16
CA VAL A 341 -11.65 -12.15 -10.49
C VAL A 341 -11.81 -13.00 -9.22
N ALA A 342 -10.81 -12.97 -8.32
CA ALA A 342 -10.88 -13.70 -7.06
C ALA A 342 -12.08 -13.26 -6.21
N ARG A 343 -12.29 -11.94 -6.06
CA ARG A 343 -13.44 -11.37 -5.35
C ARG A 343 -14.77 -11.82 -5.97
N ALA A 344 -14.92 -11.66 -7.28
CA ALA A 344 -16.15 -12.06 -7.97
C ALA A 344 -16.47 -13.55 -7.77
N THR A 345 -15.42 -14.41 -7.80
CA THR A 345 -15.56 -15.86 -7.60
C THR A 345 -15.89 -16.20 -6.14
N ALA A 346 -15.26 -15.52 -5.18
CA ALA A 346 -15.54 -15.73 -3.76
C ALA A 346 -17.00 -15.41 -3.41
N LEU A 347 -17.53 -14.29 -3.95
CA LEU A 347 -18.93 -13.86 -3.74
C LEU A 347 -19.95 -14.77 -4.44
N ALA A 348 -19.61 -15.35 -5.61
CA ALA A 348 -20.53 -16.24 -6.33
C ALA A 348 -20.62 -17.65 -5.73
N GLY A 349 -19.70 -18.05 -4.88
CA GLY A 349 -19.64 -19.39 -4.28
C GLY A 349 -20.01 -19.42 -2.79
N GLY A 350 -20.59 -18.33 -2.25
CA GLY A 350 -21.06 -18.19 -0.86
C GLY A 350 -22.54 -18.52 -0.67
#